data_87b31905d3dc4245f26ea1abdc40a66f
#
_entry.id   87b31905d3dc4245f26ea1abdc40a66f
#
_cell.length_a   1.000
_cell.length_b   1.000
_cell.length_c   1.000
_cell.angle_alpha   90.00
_cell.angle_beta   90.00
_cell.angle_gamma   90.00
#
_symmetry.space_group_name_H-M   'P 1'
#
loop_
_entity.id
_entity.type
_entity.pdbx_description
1 polymer ?
#
loop_
_entity_poly.entity_id
_entity_poly.type
_entity_poly.pdbx_seq_one_letter_code
_entity_poly.pdbx_strand_id
1 'polypeptide(L)'
;MIFWIGFIIMFLNEGFVMMRHISPWFAEKRDNLIEKFGDGWQYFHGLLDYLWVIVVVLGFIFSPHRVQHLIVFTIFWGTALFGIYVPMWVKK
;
A
#
# COMPACT_ATOMS: atom_id res chain seq x y z
N MET A 1 12.33 -6.60 -12.51
CA MET A 1 12.78 -5.30 -11.99
C MET A 1 11.66 -4.29 -11.87
N ILE A 2 10.89 -4.10 -12.95
CA ILE A 2 9.76 -3.14 -12.95
C ILE A 2 8.73 -3.47 -11.89
N PHE A 3 8.34 -4.76 -11.75
CA PHE A 3 7.39 -5.19 -10.73
C PHE A 3 7.86 -4.81 -9.33
N TRP A 4 9.15 -5.03 -9.03
CA TRP A 4 9.66 -4.77 -7.69
C TRP A 4 9.68 -3.28 -7.36
N ILE A 5 9.92 -2.43 -8.36
CA ILE A 5 9.84 -0.98 -8.17
C ILE A 5 8.40 -0.60 -7.79
N GLY A 6 7.42 -1.08 -8.54
CA GLY A 6 6.01 -0.85 -8.24
C GLY A 6 5.59 -1.42 -6.90
N PHE A 7 6.07 -2.63 -6.57
CA PHE A 7 5.77 -3.28 -5.30
C PHE A 7 6.32 -2.48 -4.11
N ILE A 8 7.55 -1.94 -4.23
CA ILE A 8 8.13 -1.11 -3.18
C ILE A 8 7.33 0.17 -2.98
N ILE A 9 6.93 0.84 -4.08
CA ILE A 9 6.10 2.04 -4.00
C ILE A 9 4.77 1.70 -3.31
N MET A 10 4.13 0.62 -3.71
CA MET A 10 2.89 0.14 -3.10
C MET A 10 3.10 -0.13 -1.61
N PHE A 11 4.17 -0.85 -1.26
CA PHE A 11 4.46 -1.22 0.12
C PHE A 11 4.61 0.02 0.99
N LEU A 12 5.35 1.03 0.53
CA LEU A 12 5.55 2.25 1.29
C LEU A 12 4.26 3.07 1.41
N ASN A 13 3.53 3.22 0.31
CA ASN A 13 2.32 4.03 0.29
C ASN A 13 1.19 3.37 1.08
N GLU A 14 0.89 2.12 0.78
CA GLU A 14 -0.18 1.39 1.45
C GLU A 14 0.19 0.97 2.86
N GLY A 15 1.47 0.64 3.09
CA GLY A 15 1.98 0.32 4.42
C GLY A 15 1.84 1.49 5.38
N PHE A 16 2.02 2.71 4.89
CA PHE A 16 1.83 3.91 5.70
C PHE A 16 0.37 4.01 6.20
N VAL A 17 -0.60 3.71 5.33
CA VAL A 17 -2.02 3.68 5.72
C VAL A 17 -2.30 2.53 6.69
N MET A 18 -1.74 1.35 6.42
CA MET A 18 -1.95 0.17 7.27
C MET A 18 -1.39 0.37 8.67
N MET A 19 -0.25 1.01 8.80
CA MET A 19 0.36 1.29 10.11
C MET A 19 -0.50 2.18 10.98
N ARG A 20 -1.31 3.03 10.38
CA ARG A 20 -2.27 3.85 11.13
C ARG A 20 -3.23 3.00 11.94
N HIS A 21 -3.65 1.85 11.39
CA HIS A 21 -4.60 0.95 12.06
C HIS A 21 -3.94 0.08 13.11
N ILE A 22 -2.62 -0.06 13.06
CA ILE A 22 -1.86 -0.91 13.99
C ILE A 22 -1.36 -0.10 15.18
N SER A 23 -0.81 1.08 14.94
CA SER A 23 -0.11 1.87 15.94
C SER A 23 -0.78 3.22 16.17
N PRO A 24 -1.25 3.51 17.41
CA PRO A 24 -1.78 4.85 17.73
C PRO A 24 -0.76 5.97 17.55
N TRP A 25 0.50 5.70 17.87
CA TRP A 25 1.59 6.66 17.66
C TRP A 25 1.72 7.04 16.19
N PHE A 26 1.67 6.05 15.32
CA PHE A 26 1.81 6.26 13.88
C PHE A 26 0.58 7.00 13.32
N ALA A 27 -0.61 6.69 13.84
CA ALA A 27 -1.83 7.39 13.45
C ALA A 27 -1.75 8.88 13.79
N GLU A 28 -1.23 9.21 14.97
CA GLU A 28 -1.04 10.60 15.39
C GLU A 28 -0.06 11.33 14.46
N LYS A 29 1.07 10.70 14.12
CA LYS A 29 2.05 11.29 13.22
C LYS A 29 1.47 11.52 11.83
N ARG A 30 0.70 10.55 11.33
CA ARG A 30 0.04 10.68 10.03
C ARG A 30 -0.99 11.81 10.04
N ASP A 31 -1.80 11.91 11.08
CA ASP A 31 -2.81 12.96 11.21
C ASP A 31 -2.17 14.34 11.26
N ASN A 32 -1.03 14.47 11.95
CA ASN A 32 -0.27 15.72 11.98
C ASN A 32 0.24 16.10 10.60
N LEU A 33 0.70 15.13 9.80
CA LEU A 33 1.16 15.37 8.43
C LEU A 33 -0.01 15.84 7.54
N ILE A 34 -1.17 15.20 7.68
CA ILE A 34 -2.36 15.56 6.91
C ILE A 34 -2.79 16.98 7.25
N GLU A 35 -2.80 17.33 8.52
CA GLU A 35 -3.14 18.67 8.97
C GLU A 35 -2.17 19.71 8.41
N LYS A 36 -0.87 19.38 8.40
CA LYS A 36 0.17 20.28 7.91
C LYS A 36 0.09 20.52 6.41
N PHE A 37 -0.16 19.47 5.63
CA PHE A 37 -0.16 19.54 4.17
C PHE A 37 -1.56 19.71 3.58
N GLY A 38 -2.61 19.46 4.37
CA GLY A 38 -3.99 19.61 3.92
C GLY A 38 -4.34 18.72 2.73
N ASP A 39 -5.03 19.29 1.75
CA ASP A 39 -5.48 18.53 0.57
C ASP A 39 -4.32 18.01 -0.27
N GLY A 40 -3.15 18.64 -0.20
CA GLY A 40 -1.96 18.17 -0.91
C GLY A 40 -1.57 16.76 -0.56
N TRP A 41 -1.76 16.35 0.69
CA TRP A 41 -1.47 14.98 1.13
C TRP A 41 -2.33 13.95 0.39
N GLN A 42 -3.63 14.21 0.26
CA GLN A 42 -4.54 13.30 -0.44
C GLN A 42 -4.19 13.18 -1.91
N TYR A 43 -3.86 14.30 -2.57
CA TYR A 43 -3.42 14.27 -3.96
C TYR A 43 -2.14 13.49 -4.14
N PHE A 44 -1.18 13.68 -3.26
CA PHE A 44 0.09 12.97 -3.29
C PHE A 44 -0.12 11.46 -3.10
N HIS A 45 -0.93 11.08 -2.12
CA HIS A 45 -1.24 9.68 -1.85
C HIS A 45 -1.96 9.03 -3.03
N GLY A 46 -2.95 9.70 -3.59
CA GLY A 46 -3.68 9.22 -4.77
C GLY A 46 -2.79 9.08 -5.99
N LEU A 47 -1.88 10.04 -6.19
CA LEU A 47 -0.91 9.97 -7.29
C LEU A 47 -0.02 8.73 -7.14
N LEU A 48 0.46 8.45 -5.94
CA LEU A 48 1.26 7.26 -5.68
C LEU A 48 0.46 5.96 -5.90
N ASP A 49 -0.82 5.95 -5.57
CA ASP A 49 -1.69 4.80 -5.83
C ASP A 49 -1.76 4.50 -7.33
N TYR A 50 -2.01 5.52 -8.15
CA TYR A 50 -2.02 5.33 -9.61
C TYR A 50 -0.67 4.88 -10.13
N LEU A 51 0.41 5.46 -9.60
CA LEU A 51 1.75 5.15 -10.04
C LEU A 51 2.11 3.69 -9.76
N TRP A 52 1.90 3.20 -8.55
CA TRP A 52 2.26 1.82 -8.24
C TRP A 52 1.39 0.82 -9.00
N VAL A 53 0.11 1.13 -9.22
CA VAL A 53 -0.78 0.25 -10.01
C VAL A 53 -0.25 0.11 -11.43
N ILE A 54 0.08 1.23 -12.07
CA ILE A 54 0.60 1.23 -13.44
C ILE A 54 1.92 0.44 -13.51
N VAL A 55 2.84 0.71 -12.59
CA VAL A 55 4.16 0.08 -12.59
C VAL A 55 4.05 -1.42 -12.31
N VAL A 56 3.19 -1.84 -11.38
CA VAL A 56 2.99 -3.26 -11.09
C VAL A 56 2.38 -3.98 -12.28
N VAL A 57 1.38 -3.38 -12.93
CA VAL A 57 0.76 -3.98 -14.12
C VAL A 57 1.78 -4.13 -15.24
N LEU A 58 2.58 -3.09 -15.50
CA LEU A 58 3.65 -3.18 -16.50
C LEU A 58 4.66 -4.26 -16.12
N GLY A 59 4.97 -4.38 -14.85
CA GLY A 59 5.87 -5.43 -14.36
C GLY A 59 5.32 -6.82 -14.64
N PHE A 60 4.02 -7.05 -14.44
CA PHE A 60 3.40 -8.33 -14.77
C PHE A 60 3.45 -8.61 -16.27
N ILE A 61 3.22 -7.61 -17.11
CA ILE A 61 3.20 -7.78 -18.56
C ILE A 61 4.58 -8.14 -19.10
N PHE A 62 5.62 -7.45 -18.61
CA PHE A 62 6.98 -7.59 -19.16
C PHE A 62 7.87 -8.57 -18.39
N SER A 63 7.42 -9.09 -17.26
CA SER A 63 8.24 -9.99 -16.45
C SER A 63 8.13 -11.44 -16.91
N PRO A 64 9.25 -12.19 -16.99
CA PRO A 64 9.22 -13.63 -17.21
C PRO A 64 8.78 -14.41 -15.97
N HIS A 65 8.75 -13.79 -14.81
CA HIS A 65 8.42 -14.43 -13.53
C HIS A 65 7.05 -14.05 -13.00
N ARG A 66 6.04 -14.02 -13.88
CA ARG A 66 4.68 -13.57 -13.53
C ARG A 66 4.07 -14.33 -12.37
N VAL A 67 4.22 -15.65 -12.36
CA VAL A 67 3.63 -16.51 -11.31
C VAL A 67 4.22 -16.17 -9.95
N GLN A 68 5.55 -16.03 -9.88
CA GLN A 68 6.23 -15.67 -8.63
C GLN A 68 5.79 -14.31 -8.11
N HIS A 69 5.69 -13.33 -9.01
CA HIS A 69 5.23 -11.99 -8.66
C HIS A 69 3.78 -12.00 -8.17
N LEU A 70 2.92 -12.79 -8.82
CA LEU A 70 1.53 -12.94 -8.41
C LEU A 70 1.43 -13.55 -7.02
N ILE A 71 2.24 -14.56 -6.72
CA ILE A 71 2.27 -15.20 -5.40
C ILE A 71 2.67 -14.19 -4.33
N VAL A 72 3.74 -13.44 -4.56
CA VAL A 72 4.22 -12.43 -3.60
C VAL A 72 3.16 -11.35 -3.37
N PHE A 73 2.56 -10.86 -4.44
CA PHE A 73 1.50 -9.84 -4.37
C PHE A 73 0.29 -10.36 -3.58
N THR A 74 -0.14 -11.59 -3.86
CA THR A 74 -1.28 -12.21 -3.19
C THR A 74 -0.99 -12.43 -1.70
N ILE A 75 0.21 -12.89 -1.35
CA ILE A 75 0.60 -13.09 0.04
C ILE A 75 0.57 -11.76 0.80
N PHE A 76 1.13 -10.71 0.21
CA PHE A 76 1.14 -9.40 0.84
C PHE A 76 -0.28 -8.90 1.13
N TRP A 77 -1.15 -8.88 0.12
CA TRP A 77 -2.51 -8.39 0.28
C TRP A 77 -3.36 -9.32 1.14
N GLY A 78 -3.16 -10.63 1.04
CA GLY A 78 -3.87 -11.60 1.89
C GLY A 78 -3.51 -11.40 3.35
N THR A 79 -2.22 -11.24 3.66
CA THR A 79 -1.76 -11.00 5.02
C THR A 79 -2.30 -9.69 5.56
N ALA A 80 -2.25 -8.61 4.76
CA ALA A 80 -2.76 -7.31 5.16
C ALA A 80 -4.28 -7.37 5.40
N LEU A 81 -5.01 -8.00 4.48
CA LEU A 81 -6.46 -8.09 4.58
C LEU A 81 -6.89 -8.89 5.81
N PHE A 82 -6.34 -10.09 5.98
CA PHE A 82 -6.74 -10.96 7.10
C PHE A 82 -6.12 -10.54 8.43
N GLY A 83 -4.93 -9.94 8.41
CA GLY A 83 -4.25 -9.52 9.63
C GLY A 83 -4.70 -8.17 10.18
N ILE A 84 -5.14 -7.26 9.31
CA ILE A 84 -5.46 -5.89 9.70
C ILE A 84 -6.94 -5.59 9.48
N TYR A 85 -7.45 -5.78 8.27
CA TYR A 85 -8.78 -5.30 7.89
C TYR A 85 -9.91 -6.19 8.41
N VAL A 86 -9.78 -7.49 8.31
CA VAL A 86 -10.83 -8.42 8.78
C VAL A 86 -11.04 -8.29 10.29
N PRO A 87 -10.01 -8.32 11.14
CA PRO A 87 -10.20 -8.10 12.57
C PRO A 87 -10.83 -6.75 12.90
N MET A 88 -10.48 -5.71 12.15
CA MET A 88 -11.04 -4.37 12.34
C MET A 88 -12.54 -4.36 12.01
N TRP A 89 -12.95 -5.07 10.96
CA TRP A 89 -14.36 -5.15 10.57
C TRP A 89 -15.17 -6.00 11.54
N VAL A 90 -14.61 -7.09 12.04
CA VAL A 90 -15.31 -7.98 12.97
C VAL A 90 -15.56 -7.30 14.31
N LYS A 91 -14.66 -6.42 14.75
CA LYS A 91 -14.82 -5.69 16.02
C LYS A 91 -15.90 -4.62 15.99
N LYS A 92 -16.37 -4.26 14.82
CA LYS A 92 -17.50 -3.35 14.71
C LYS A 92 -18.81 -4.10 14.95
#